data_1904fd87a1c0e756ff14d260da4aa2ac
#
_entry.id   1904fd87a1c0e756ff14d260da4aa2ac
#
_cell.length_a   1.000
_cell.length_b   1.000
_cell.length_c   1.000
_cell.angle_alpha   90.00
_cell.angle_beta   90.00
_cell.angle_gamma   90.00
#
_symmetry.space_group_name_H-M   'P 1'
#
loop_
_entity.id
_entity.type
_entity.pdbx_description
1 polymer ?
#
loop_
_entity_poly.entity_id
_entity_poly.type
_entity_poly.pdbx_seq_one_letter_code
_entity_poly.pdbx_strand_id
1 'polypeptide(L)'
;ISYSEYLEFTRRWLARAWTFSRDDGRLCLNIPLDKNLCGQQPVYADILGLAREAGWRYHSTIIWNEQNISRRTAWGSWRSARAPYVIAPVEVILVMFRERWRKTRPGVSDISRDEFIDWTNGVWTFGGEKRKKTRHPAPFPVELPRRCIRLFSYLGDTVLDPFLGSGTTLIACAELGRKGIGVEIDPAYCAVAEERIREVLGDLREGHRQEKVGKGEASPSTRHSR
;
A
#
# COMPACT_ATOMS: atom_id res chain seq x y z
N ILE A 1 3.17 -24.01 0.61
CA ILE A 1 1.73 -24.23 0.69
C ILE A 1 1.13 -24.32 -0.71
N SER A 2 0.12 -25.17 -0.90
CA SER A 2 -0.63 -25.29 -2.13
C SER A 2 -1.47 -24.02 -2.40
N TYR A 3 -1.93 -23.85 -3.65
CA TYR A 3 -2.79 -22.70 -3.96
C TYR A 3 -4.13 -22.75 -3.20
N SER A 4 -4.69 -23.94 -3.01
CA SER A 4 -5.91 -24.11 -2.22
C SER A 4 -5.73 -23.73 -0.74
N GLU A 5 -4.61 -24.11 -0.13
CA GLU A 5 -4.27 -23.69 1.25
C GLU A 5 -4.07 -22.17 1.36
N TYR A 6 -3.46 -21.56 0.34
CA TYR A 6 -3.34 -20.09 0.26
C TYR A 6 -4.71 -19.41 0.17
N LEU A 7 -5.63 -19.93 -0.63
CA LEU A 7 -6.99 -19.39 -0.73
C LEU A 7 -7.76 -19.56 0.59
N GLU A 8 -7.63 -20.70 1.26
CA GLU A 8 -8.27 -20.92 2.56
C GLU A 8 -7.70 -20.01 3.64
N PHE A 9 -6.40 -19.80 3.69
CA PHE A 9 -5.77 -18.82 4.56
C PHE A 9 -6.29 -17.41 4.25
N THR A 10 -6.40 -17.06 2.96
CA THR A 10 -6.90 -15.77 2.50
C THR A 10 -8.34 -15.54 2.92
N ARG A 11 -9.21 -16.53 2.80
CA ARG A 11 -10.59 -16.48 3.29
C ARG A 11 -10.66 -16.10 4.78
N ARG A 12 -9.85 -16.75 5.59
CA ARG A 12 -9.85 -16.55 7.04
C ARG A 12 -9.39 -15.14 7.44
N TRP A 13 -8.29 -14.65 6.89
CA TRP A 13 -7.81 -13.34 7.26
C TRP A 13 -8.70 -12.21 6.71
N LEU A 14 -9.28 -12.35 5.52
CA LEU A 14 -10.25 -11.39 4.99
C LEU A 14 -11.48 -11.24 5.90
N ALA A 15 -12.02 -12.35 6.39
CA ALA A 15 -13.11 -12.34 7.35
C ALA A 15 -12.72 -11.66 8.68
N ARG A 16 -11.51 -11.94 9.18
CA ARG A 16 -11.00 -11.28 10.40
C ARG A 16 -10.77 -9.79 10.18
N ALA A 17 -10.16 -9.39 9.08
CA ALA A 17 -9.98 -7.97 8.74
C ALA A 17 -11.32 -7.23 8.66
N TRP A 18 -12.34 -7.86 8.11
CA TRP A 18 -13.69 -7.29 8.06
C TRP A 18 -14.24 -7.02 9.47
N THR A 19 -14.08 -7.95 10.43
CA THR A 19 -14.59 -7.78 11.80
C THR A 19 -13.90 -6.67 12.58
N PHE A 20 -12.62 -6.38 12.31
CA PHE A 20 -11.87 -5.31 12.97
C PHE A 20 -12.02 -3.94 12.26
N SER A 21 -12.56 -3.93 11.05
CA SER A 21 -12.74 -2.70 10.29
C SER A 21 -13.96 -1.93 10.80
N ARG A 22 -13.91 -0.60 10.71
CA ARG A 22 -15.06 0.27 10.95
C ARG A 22 -16.06 0.15 9.81
N ASP A 23 -17.32 0.56 10.02
CA ASP A 23 -18.36 0.52 8.98
C ASP A 23 -17.99 1.30 7.72
N ASP A 24 -17.24 2.40 7.85
CA ASP A 24 -16.67 3.17 6.76
C ASP A 24 -15.20 2.82 6.47
N GLY A 25 -14.73 1.67 6.97
CA GLY A 25 -13.40 1.14 6.75
C GLY A 25 -13.19 0.73 5.30
N ARG A 26 -11.96 0.94 4.82
CA ARG A 26 -11.55 0.62 3.45
C ARG A 26 -10.43 -0.39 3.46
N LEU A 27 -10.46 -1.28 2.49
CA LEU A 27 -9.40 -2.27 2.23
C LEU A 27 -8.74 -1.91 0.90
N CYS A 28 -7.43 -1.73 0.92
CA CYS A 28 -6.59 -1.65 -0.27
C CYS A 28 -5.69 -2.88 -0.28
N LEU A 29 -5.94 -3.80 -1.17
CA LEU A 29 -5.23 -5.08 -1.23
C LEU A 29 -4.42 -5.17 -2.52
N ASN A 30 -3.10 -5.11 -2.39
CA ASN A 30 -2.16 -5.27 -3.51
C ASN A 30 -1.88 -6.74 -3.75
N ILE A 31 -2.16 -7.22 -4.95
CA ILE A 31 -2.00 -8.62 -5.37
C ILE A 31 -1.59 -8.72 -6.84
N PRO A 32 -0.92 -9.80 -7.25
CA PRO A 32 -0.69 -10.05 -8.67
C PRO A 32 -2.03 -10.28 -9.40
N LEU A 33 -2.10 -9.91 -10.68
CA LEU A 33 -3.26 -10.18 -11.52
C LEU A 33 -3.45 -11.68 -11.71
N ASP A 34 -2.36 -12.37 -12.04
CA ASP A 34 -2.29 -13.82 -12.18
C ASP A 34 -0.96 -14.36 -11.66
N LYS A 35 -0.84 -15.65 -11.52
CA LYS A 35 0.41 -16.33 -11.15
C LYS A 35 0.49 -17.70 -11.78
N ASN A 36 1.64 -18.04 -12.34
CA ASN A 36 1.91 -19.39 -12.80
C ASN A 36 2.37 -20.27 -11.64
N LEU A 37 1.48 -21.10 -11.14
CA LEU A 37 1.73 -22.10 -10.11
C LEU A 37 1.18 -23.44 -10.59
N CYS A 38 2.00 -24.18 -11.36
CA CYS A 38 1.58 -25.44 -12.02
C CYS A 38 0.35 -25.25 -12.92
N GLY A 39 0.29 -24.13 -13.64
CA GLY A 39 -0.82 -23.63 -14.43
C GLY A 39 -1.14 -22.17 -14.07
N GLN A 40 -1.78 -21.45 -14.99
CA GLN A 40 -2.18 -20.07 -14.71
C GLN A 40 -3.31 -20.03 -13.67
N GLN A 41 -3.07 -19.29 -12.61
CA GLN A 41 -4.04 -19.05 -11.53
C GLN A 41 -4.54 -17.61 -11.60
N PRO A 42 -5.86 -17.37 -11.72
CA PRO A 42 -6.44 -16.02 -11.77
C PRO A 42 -6.53 -15.40 -10.37
N VAL A 43 -5.38 -15.11 -9.76
CA VAL A 43 -5.26 -14.69 -8.34
C VAL A 43 -6.20 -13.53 -8.02
N TYR A 44 -6.27 -12.53 -8.90
CA TYR A 44 -7.18 -11.40 -8.73
C TYR A 44 -8.65 -11.84 -8.61
N ALA A 45 -9.11 -12.70 -9.53
CA ALA A 45 -10.51 -13.11 -9.55
C ALA A 45 -10.88 -13.94 -8.31
N ASP A 46 -10.01 -14.87 -7.92
CA ASP A 46 -10.22 -15.73 -6.76
C ASP A 46 -10.26 -14.91 -5.46
N ILE A 47 -9.30 -14.01 -5.27
CA ILE A 47 -9.25 -13.17 -4.06
C ILE A 47 -10.40 -12.17 -4.02
N LEU A 48 -10.80 -11.58 -5.15
CA LEU A 48 -12.00 -10.73 -5.22
C LEU A 48 -13.25 -11.51 -4.79
N GLY A 49 -13.40 -12.76 -5.25
CA GLY A 49 -14.48 -13.65 -4.84
C GLY A 49 -14.51 -13.86 -3.32
N LEU A 50 -13.37 -14.28 -2.76
CA LEU A 50 -13.21 -14.50 -1.32
C LEU A 50 -13.47 -13.24 -0.46
N ALA A 51 -13.01 -12.08 -0.93
CA ALA A 51 -13.25 -10.83 -0.23
C ALA A 51 -14.75 -10.48 -0.18
N ARG A 52 -15.47 -10.69 -1.28
CA ARG A 52 -16.92 -10.48 -1.35
C ARG A 52 -17.69 -11.48 -0.47
N GLU A 53 -17.28 -12.74 -0.45
CA GLU A 53 -17.83 -13.77 0.46
C GLU A 53 -17.61 -13.38 1.93
N ALA A 54 -16.46 -12.78 2.27
CA ALA A 54 -16.16 -12.28 3.60
C ALA A 54 -16.97 -11.02 4.00
N GLY A 55 -17.76 -10.45 3.08
CA GLY A 55 -18.62 -9.28 3.31
C GLY A 55 -18.06 -7.96 2.79
N TRP A 56 -16.84 -7.93 2.25
CA TRP A 56 -16.28 -6.73 1.64
C TRP A 56 -17.03 -6.31 0.38
N ARG A 57 -17.36 -5.03 0.26
CA ARG A 57 -18.03 -4.46 -0.91
C ARG A 57 -17.00 -3.89 -1.87
N TYR A 58 -17.06 -4.28 -3.13
CA TYR A 58 -16.17 -3.81 -4.18
C TYR A 58 -16.42 -2.33 -4.51
N HIS A 59 -15.37 -1.55 -4.65
CA HIS A 59 -15.44 -0.18 -5.13
C HIS A 59 -14.76 -0.03 -6.49
N SER A 60 -13.47 -0.33 -6.56
CA SER A 60 -12.67 -0.16 -7.78
C SER A 60 -11.42 -1.03 -7.76
N THR A 61 -10.76 -1.11 -8.90
CA THR A 61 -9.45 -1.75 -9.05
C THR A 61 -8.49 -0.75 -9.68
N ILE A 62 -7.31 -0.62 -9.10
CA ILE A 62 -6.20 0.16 -9.64
C ILE A 62 -5.19 -0.82 -10.20
N ILE A 63 -4.69 -0.56 -11.41
CA ILE A 63 -3.62 -1.33 -12.04
C ILE A 63 -2.31 -0.65 -11.73
N TRP A 64 -1.37 -1.37 -11.11
CA TRP A 64 -0.02 -0.88 -10.89
C TRP A 64 0.96 -1.53 -11.86
N ASN A 65 1.52 -0.72 -12.76
CA ASN A 65 2.56 -1.11 -13.69
C ASN A 65 3.92 -0.76 -13.11
N GLU A 66 4.66 -1.77 -12.63
CA GLU A 66 6.00 -1.62 -12.06
C GLU A 66 7.09 -1.30 -13.09
N GLN A 67 6.81 -1.36 -14.39
CA GLN A 67 7.77 -1.17 -15.49
C GLN A 67 8.97 -2.14 -15.47
N ASN A 68 8.85 -3.28 -14.80
CA ASN A 68 9.96 -4.23 -14.61
C ASN A 68 10.01 -5.36 -15.64
N ILE A 69 9.31 -5.24 -16.77
CA ILE A 69 9.26 -6.28 -17.80
C ILE A 69 10.61 -6.49 -18.44
N SER A 70 11.12 -7.70 -18.34
CA SER A 70 12.24 -8.14 -19.19
C SER A 70 11.76 -8.39 -20.62
N ARG A 71 12.09 -7.50 -21.55
CA ARG A 71 11.81 -7.70 -22.99
C ARG A 71 12.66 -8.81 -23.62
N ARG A 72 13.57 -9.42 -22.87
CA ARG A 72 14.54 -10.39 -23.38
C ARG A 72 14.10 -11.86 -23.23
N THR A 73 12.96 -12.10 -22.58
CA THR A 73 12.52 -13.46 -22.26
C THR A 73 11.30 -13.81 -23.10
N ALA A 74 11.41 -14.93 -23.83
CA ALA A 74 10.28 -15.57 -24.47
C ALA A 74 9.58 -16.48 -23.46
N TRP A 75 8.26 -16.46 -23.49
CA TRP A 75 7.45 -17.25 -22.59
C TRP A 75 6.61 -18.28 -23.37
N GLY A 76 6.77 -19.55 -23.01
CA GLY A 76 6.14 -20.65 -23.71
C GLY A 76 6.85 -20.99 -25.05
N SER A 77 6.07 -21.40 -26.05
CA SER A 77 6.62 -21.75 -27.36
C SER A 77 7.10 -20.51 -28.13
N TRP A 78 8.38 -20.54 -28.54
CA TRP A 78 9.00 -19.45 -29.30
C TRP A 78 8.36 -19.31 -30.68
N ARG A 79 7.81 -18.13 -31.00
CA ARG A 79 7.22 -17.77 -32.29
C ARG A 79 6.23 -18.80 -32.85
N SER A 80 5.54 -19.54 -31.97
CA SER A 80 4.59 -20.57 -32.36
C SER A 80 3.29 -20.45 -31.56
N ALA A 81 2.18 -20.60 -32.23
CA ALA A 81 0.86 -20.63 -31.61
C ALA A 81 0.61 -21.93 -30.80
N ARG A 82 1.57 -22.86 -30.77
CA ARG A 82 1.42 -24.15 -30.08
C ARG A 82 1.14 -24.00 -28.58
N ALA A 83 1.88 -23.15 -27.89
CA ALA A 83 1.74 -22.92 -26.45
C ALA A 83 2.43 -21.60 -26.01
N PRO A 84 2.07 -20.43 -26.54
CA PRO A 84 2.62 -19.17 -26.06
C PRO A 84 2.08 -18.86 -24.67
N TYR A 85 2.89 -18.23 -23.81
CA TYR A 85 2.41 -17.64 -22.55
C TYR A 85 2.22 -16.13 -22.69
N VAL A 86 1.09 -15.64 -22.19
CA VAL A 86 0.88 -14.21 -21.95
C VAL A 86 1.10 -13.94 -20.47
N ILE A 87 1.99 -13.00 -20.18
CA ILE A 87 2.29 -12.60 -18.82
C ILE A 87 1.69 -11.21 -18.59
N ALA A 88 1.02 -11.04 -17.48
CA ALA A 88 0.58 -9.75 -16.99
C ALA A 88 1.64 -9.19 -16.02
N PRO A 89 2.50 -8.27 -16.45
CA PRO A 89 3.57 -7.70 -15.60
C PRO A 89 3.06 -6.54 -14.75
N VAL A 90 1.87 -6.71 -14.21
CA VAL A 90 1.19 -5.71 -13.40
C VAL A 90 0.71 -6.35 -12.12
N GLU A 91 0.67 -5.57 -11.07
CA GLU A 91 -0.10 -5.88 -9.88
C GLU A 91 -1.39 -5.06 -9.87
N VAL A 92 -2.33 -5.46 -9.06
CA VAL A 92 -3.61 -4.76 -8.93
C VAL A 92 -3.87 -4.44 -7.45
N ILE A 93 -4.41 -3.26 -7.21
CA ILE A 93 -4.88 -2.87 -5.90
C ILE A 93 -6.40 -2.96 -5.91
N LEU A 94 -6.95 -3.96 -5.21
CA LEU A 94 -8.37 -4.05 -4.94
C LEU A 94 -8.76 -3.00 -3.91
N VAL A 95 -9.64 -2.09 -4.28
CA VAL A 95 -10.20 -1.10 -3.36
C VAL A 95 -11.61 -1.53 -2.99
N MET A 96 -11.79 -1.84 -1.73
CA MET A 96 -13.06 -2.32 -1.18
C MET A 96 -13.42 -1.57 0.10
N PHE A 97 -14.63 -1.72 0.58
CA PHE A 97 -15.10 -1.11 1.82
C PHE A 97 -16.01 -2.07 2.58
N ARG A 98 -16.16 -1.83 3.89
CA ARG A 98 -16.99 -2.69 4.73
C ARG A 98 -18.48 -2.47 4.47
N GLU A 99 -19.08 -1.43 5.01
CA GLU A 99 -20.53 -1.16 4.91
C GLU A 99 -20.82 0.10 4.10
N ARG A 100 -20.03 1.15 4.30
CA ARG A 100 -20.26 2.47 3.72
C ARG A 100 -19.00 2.98 3.05
N TRP A 101 -19.12 3.37 1.78
CA TRP A 101 -18.01 4.01 1.07
C TRP A 101 -17.76 5.44 1.59
N ARG A 102 -18.81 6.19 1.83
CA ARG A 102 -18.69 7.56 2.35
C ARG A 102 -18.26 7.52 3.82
N LYS A 103 -17.21 8.29 4.16
CA LYS A 103 -16.78 8.45 5.55
C LYS A 103 -17.91 8.97 6.42
N THR A 104 -18.07 8.39 7.60
CA THR A 104 -19.14 8.72 8.56
C THR A 104 -18.78 9.90 9.46
N ARG A 105 -17.50 10.22 9.58
CA ARG A 105 -16.97 11.31 10.37
C ARG A 105 -16.23 12.30 9.48
N PRO A 106 -16.28 13.60 9.76
CA PRO A 106 -15.44 14.59 9.10
C PRO A 106 -13.97 14.35 9.46
N GLY A 107 -13.07 14.77 8.59
CA GLY A 107 -11.62 14.69 8.80
C GLY A 107 -10.90 15.60 7.82
N VAL A 108 -9.62 15.77 8.02
CA VAL A 108 -8.76 16.59 7.16
C VAL A 108 -8.06 15.69 6.13
N SER A 109 -8.20 16.04 4.87
CA SER A 109 -7.44 15.44 3.76
C SER A 109 -6.21 16.30 3.47
N ASP A 110 -5.10 15.64 3.23
CA ASP A 110 -3.79 16.26 2.91
C ASP A 110 -3.34 15.99 1.47
N ILE A 111 -4.25 15.48 0.63
CA ILE A 111 -3.98 15.24 -0.79
C ILE A 111 -4.16 16.55 -1.57
N SER A 112 -3.19 16.87 -2.43
CA SER A 112 -3.28 18.02 -3.31
C SER A 112 -4.27 17.76 -4.47
N ARG A 113 -4.68 18.85 -5.16
CA ARG A 113 -5.55 18.75 -6.34
C ARG A 113 -4.94 17.87 -7.43
N ASP A 114 -3.66 18.06 -7.71
CA ASP A 114 -2.99 17.37 -8.81
C ASP A 114 -2.73 15.89 -8.48
N GLU A 115 -2.33 15.58 -7.24
CA GLU A 115 -2.27 14.20 -6.74
C GLU A 115 -3.64 13.52 -6.83
N PHE A 116 -4.72 14.19 -6.44
CA PHE A 116 -6.06 13.62 -6.50
C PHE A 116 -6.46 13.27 -7.94
N ILE A 117 -6.24 14.17 -8.90
CA ILE A 117 -6.55 13.96 -10.32
C ILE A 117 -5.72 12.80 -10.88
N ASP A 118 -4.41 12.79 -10.61
CA ASP A 118 -3.50 11.75 -11.11
C ASP A 118 -3.81 10.37 -10.48
N TRP A 119 -4.01 10.32 -9.18
CA TRP A 119 -4.13 9.05 -8.46
C TRP A 119 -5.54 8.45 -8.51
N THR A 120 -6.56 9.22 -8.82
CA THR A 120 -7.90 8.68 -9.12
C THR A 120 -7.99 8.10 -10.53
N ASN A 121 -6.97 8.29 -11.37
CA ASN A 121 -6.79 7.50 -12.59
C ASN A 121 -6.43 6.07 -12.20
N GLY A 122 -7.18 5.09 -12.65
CA GLY A 122 -7.06 3.68 -12.27
C GLY A 122 -5.81 2.95 -12.80
N VAL A 123 -4.82 3.65 -13.36
CA VAL A 123 -3.55 3.09 -13.82
C VAL A 123 -2.39 3.89 -13.22
N TRP A 124 -1.64 3.26 -12.34
CA TRP A 124 -0.44 3.83 -11.75
C TRP A 124 0.81 3.25 -12.39
N THR A 125 1.77 4.11 -12.73
CA THR A 125 3.04 3.71 -13.35
C THR A 125 4.20 4.30 -12.55
N PHE A 126 4.86 3.45 -11.75
CA PHE A 126 6.08 3.79 -11.02
C PHE A 126 6.87 2.51 -10.71
N GLY A 127 8.19 2.63 -10.55
CA GLY A 127 9.06 1.49 -10.35
C GLY A 127 8.84 0.75 -9.04
N GLY A 128 9.03 -0.56 -9.07
CA GLY A 128 9.04 -1.41 -7.88
C GLY A 128 10.28 -1.19 -6.99
N GLU A 129 10.24 -1.68 -5.76
CA GLU A 129 11.36 -1.58 -4.82
C GLU A 129 12.40 -2.70 -5.06
N LYS A 130 13.69 -2.38 -4.91
CA LYS A 130 14.76 -3.37 -5.07
C LYS A 130 14.89 -4.23 -3.80
N ARG A 131 14.82 -5.56 -3.94
CA ARG A 131 14.95 -6.55 -2.85
C ARG A 131 16.18 -6.32 -1.95
N LYS A 132 17.31 -5.89 -2.52
CA LYS A 132 18.56 -5.64 -1.78
C LYS A 132 18.44 -4.54 -0.72
N LYS A 133 17.52 -3.59 -0.89
CA LYS A 133 17.36 -2.43 0.01
C LYS A 133 16.54 -2.77 1.26
N THR A 134 15.58 -3.67 1.16
CA THR A 134 14.61 -3.95 2.22
C THR A 134 14.82 -5.28 2.94
N ARG A 135 15.73 -6.14 2.44
CA ARG A 135 15.94 -7.53 2.92
C ARG A 135 14.65 -8.38 2.94
N HIS A 136 13.60 -7.93 2.26
CA HIS A 136 12.31 -8.63 2.17
C HIS A 136 12.16 -9.28 0.78
N PRO A 137 11.54 -10.49 0.66
CA PRO A 137 11.44 -11.22 -0.61
C PRO A 137 10.53 -10.54 -1.65
N ALA A 138 9.54 -9.77 -1.21
CA ALA A 138 8.58 -9.08 -2.07
C ALA A 138 8.28 -7.65 -1.55
N PRO A 139 9.27 -6.72 -1.57
CA PRO A 139 9.04 -5.37 -1.12
C PRO A 139 8.28 -4.58 -2.19
N PHE A 140 7.36 -3.73 -1.75
CA PHE A 140 6.80 -2.67 -2.58
C PHE A 140 7.34 -1.30 -2.13
N PRO A 141 7.41 -0.31 -3.04
CA PRO A 141 7.90 1.03 -2.71
C PRO A 141 6.92 1.77 -1.79
N VAL A 142 7.43 2.68 -0.96
CA VAL A 142 6.63 3.52 -0.06
C VAL A 142 5.55 4.32 -0.82
N GLU A 143 5.78 4.61 -2.08
CA GLU A 143 4.83 5.31 -2.96
C GLU A 143 3.48 4.60 -3.06
N LEU A 144 3.45 3.27 -3.06
CA LEU A 144 2.21 2.50 -3.16
C LEU A 144 1.29 2.74 -1.94
N PRO A 145 1.71 2.47 -0.69
CA PRO A 145 0.89 2.75 0.47
C PRO A 145 0.66 4.26 0.67
N ARG A 146 1.59 5.14 0.26
CA ARG A 146 1.41 6.60 0.32
C ARG A 146 0.18 7.04 -0.47
N ARG A 147 0.03 6.60 -1.71
CA ARG A 147 -1.15 6.90 -2.54
C ARG A 147 -2.43 6.36 -1.93
N CYS A 148 -2.43 5.09 -1.51
CA CYS A 148 -3.60 4.49 -0.87
C CYS A 148 -4.02 5.24 0.40
N ILE A 149 -3.06 5.57 1.27
CA ILE A 149 -3.32 6.25 2.54
C ILE A 149 -3.89 7.65 2.32
N ARG A 150 -3.29 8.45 1.43
CA ARG A 150 -3.80 9.80 1.14
C ARG A 150 -5.17 9.80 0.47
N LEU A 151 -5.40 8.90 -0.49
CA LEU A 151 -6.71 8.79 -1.18
C LEU A 151 -7.83 8.32 -0.24
N PHE A 152 -7.52 7.43 0.71
CA PHE A 152 -8.56 6.66 1.39
C PHE A 152 -8.61 6.86 2.90
N SER A 153 -7.78 7.74 3.48
CA SER A 153 -7.79 8.06 4.91
C SER A 153 -7.63 9.55 5.18
N TYR A 154 -8.11 10.01 6.32
CA TYR A 154 -7.86 11.35 6.84
C TYR A 154 -6.60 11.40 7.73
N LEU A 155 -6.06 12.59 7.98
CA LEU A 155 -5.04 12.79 9.00
C LEU A 155 -5.51 12.23 10.35
N GLY A 156 -4.62 11.51 11.03
CA GLY A 156 -4.90 10.87 12.32
C GLY A 156 -5.74 9.59 12.26
N ASP A 157 -6.24 9.17 11.08
CA ASP A 157 -6.90 7.86 10.92
C ASP A 157 -5.91 6.72 11.25
N THR A 158 -6.46 5.57 11.61
CA THR A 158 -5.67 4.35 11.87
C THR A 158 -5.65 3.47 10.64
N VAL A 159 -4.45 3.05 10.25
CA VAL A 159 -4.17 2.10 9.16
C VAL A 159 -3.65 0.81 9.77
N LEU A 160 -4.26 -0.31 9.41
CA LEU A 160 -3.82 -1.66 9.79
C LEU A 160 -3.17 -2.35 8.61
N ASP A 161 -1.95 -2.86 8.79
CA ASP A 161 -1.30 -3.77 7.87
C ASP A 161 -1.14 -5.15 8.54
N PRO A 162 -1.96 -6.15 8.16
CA PRO A 162 -1.90 -7.48 8.75
C PRO A 162 -0.74 -8.34 8.26
N PHE A 163 0.05 -7.85 7.30
CA PHE A 163 1.22 -8.53 6.71
C PHE A 163 2.38 -7.55 6.57
N LEU A 164 2.80 -7.00 7.71
CA LEU A 164 3.68 -5.84 7.80
C LEU A 164 5.02 -6.00 7.04
N GLY A 165 5.60 -7.18 7.05
CA GLY A 165 6.90 -7.43 6.45
C GLY A 165 7.95 -6.46 6.99
N SER A 166 8.63 -5.74 6.12
CA SER A 166 9.67 -4.78 6.48
C SER A 166 9.16 -3.39 6.90
N GLY A 167 7.86 -3.21 7.13
CA GLY A 167 7.29 -1.99 7.72
C GLY A 167 6.97 -0.85 6.75
N THR A 168 6.97 -1.08 5.45
CA THR A 168 6.79 -0.03 4.43
C THR A 168 5.49 0.76 4.60
N THR A 169 4.38 0.09 4.93
CA THR A 169 3.08 0.74 5.20
C THR A 169 3.15 1.66 6.43
N LEU A 170 3.81 1.23 7.50
CA LEU A 170 3.92 2.03 8.72
C LEU A 170 4.86 3.24 8.54
N ILE A 171 5.89 3.11 7.71
CA ILE A 171 6.72 4.24 7.28
C ILE A 171 5.84 5.29 6.61
N ALA A 172 5.03 4.89 5.63
CA ALA A 172 4.10 5.82 4.98
C ALA A 172 3.11 6.45 5.96
N CYS A 173 2.61 5.69 6.95
CA CYS A 173 1.74 6.22 8.01
C CYS A 173 2.45 7.30 8.83
N ALA A 174 3.70 7.07 9.24
CA ALA A 174 4.49 8.03 10.02
C ALA A 174 4.74 9.32 9.24
N GLU A 175 5.17 9.21 7.98
CA GLU A 175 5.40 10.37 7.10
C GLU A 175 4.13 11.19 6.85
N LEU A 176 2.98 10.54 6.83
CA LEU A 176 1.69 11.15 6.47
C LEU A 176 0.80 11.49 7.68
N GLY A 177 1.29 11.36 8.90
CA GLY A 177 0.53 11.69 10.10
C GLY A 177 -0.69 10.79 10.36
N ARG A 178 -0.61 9.51 9.95
CA ARG A 178 -1.59 8.48 10.31
C ARG A 178 -1.04 7.59 11.42
N LYS A 179 -1.96 6.96 12.17
CA LYS A 179 -1.60 5.93 13.15
C LYS A 179 -1.43 4.60 12.43
N GLY A 180 -0.29 3.95 12.57
CA GLY A 180 -0.02 2.64 11.98
C GLY A 180 -0.12 1.52 13.01
N ILE A 181 -0.79 0.42 12.63
CA ILE A 181 -0.76 -0.85 13.36
C ILE A 181 -0.28 -1.90 12.36
N GLY A 182 0.78 -2.63 12.69
CA GLY A 182 1.32 -3.70 11.87
C GLY A 182 1.28 -5.02 12.60
N VAL A 183 1.01 -6.10 11.86
CA VAL A 183 1.10 -7.48 12.36
C VAL A 183 2.08 -8.24 11.47
N GLU A 184 3.04 -8.91 12.09
CA GLU A 184 4.04 -9.73 11.41
C GLU A 184 4.29 -11.00 12.23
N ILE A 185 4.39 -12.13 11.56
CA ILE A 185 4.60 -13.43 12.23
C ILE A 185 6.09 -13.72 12.43
N ASP A 186 6.96 -13.18 11.56
CA ASP A 186 8.40 -13.41 11.64
C ASP A 186 9.07 -12.35 12.53
N PRO A 187 9.66 -12.74 13.67
CA PRO A 187 10.34 -11.81 14.57
C PRO A 187 11.50 -11.05 13.90
N ALA A 188 12.15 -11.66 12.90
CA ALA A 188 13.24 -10.99 12.18
C ALA A 188 12.72 -9.82 11.35
N TYR A 189 11.56 -9.97 10.69
CA TYR A 189 10.91 -8.87 9.99
C TYR A 189 10.33 -7.83 10.94
N CYS A 190 9.81 -8.24 12.10
CA CYS A 190 9.41 -7.28 13.14
C CYS A 190 10.58 -6.36 13.52
N ALA A 191 11.76 -6.93 13.81
CA ALA A 191 12.94 -6.16 14.17
C ALA A 191 13.37 -5.19 13.06
N VAL A 192 13.36 -5.65 11.80
CA VAL A 192 13.67 -4.78 10.64
C VAL A 192 12.65 -3.65 10.51
N ALA A 193 11.38 -3.93 10.67
CA ALA A 193 10.32 -2.93 10.61
C ALA A 193 10.47 -1.88 11.72
N GLU A 194 10.73 -2.32 12.96
CA GLU A 194 10.93 -1.42 14.10
C GLU A 194 12.13 -0.49 13.90
N GLU A 195 13.27 -1.02 13.42
CA GLU A 195 14.46 -0.22 13.14
C GLU A 195 14.16 0.86 12.10
N ARG A 196 13.59 0.49 10.95
CA ARG A 196 13.25 1.41 9.87
C ARG A 196 12.24 2.49 10.29
N ILE A 197 11.22 2.11 11.04
CA ILE A 197 10.21 3.06 11.55
C ILE A 197 10.85 4.03 12.55
N ARG A 198 11.75 3.54 13.42
CA ARG A 198 12.44 4.38 14.41
C ARG A 198 13.34 5.42 13.73
N GLU A 199 14.05 5.05 12.66
CA GLU A 199 14.83 5.98 11.85
C GLU A 199 13.96 7.10 11.30
N VAL A 200 12.88 6.76 10.60
CA VAL A 200 11.94 7.74 10.02
C VAL A 200 11.32 8.65 11.08
N LEU A 201 10.95 8.12 12.24
CA LEU A 201 10.40 8.92 13.34
C LEU A 201 11.45 9.83 13.97
N GLY A 202 12.73 9.42 13.96
CA GLY A 202 13.87 10.25 14.36
C GLY A 202 14.02 11.46 13.44
N ASP A 203 14.12 11.22 12.16
CA ASP A 203 14.26 12.26 11.13
C ASP A 203 13.10 13.27 11.16
N LEU A 204 11.85 12.78 11.31
CA LEU A 204 10.68 13.65 11.43
C LEU A 204 10.73 14.56 12.67
N ARG A 205 11.23 14.06 13.80
CA ARG A 205 11.39 14.88 15.03
C ARG A 205 12.48 15.94 14.87
N GLU A 206 13.59 15.62 14.24
CA GLU A 206 14.67 16.55 13.98
C GLU A 206 14.25 17.65 13.00
N GLY A 207 13.55 17.29 11.91
CA GLY A 207 12.98 18.25 10.96
C GLY A 207 12.04 19.26 11.64
N HIS A 208 11.12 18.80 12.47
CA HIS A 208 10.21 19.68 13.22
C HIS A 208 10.93 20.58 14.23
N ARG A 209 12.06 20.12 14.76
CA ARG A 209 12.87 20.92 15.71
C ARG A 209 13.59 22.05 15.00
N GLN A 210 14.14 21.80 13.82
CA GLN A 210 14.82 22.81 12.99
C GLN A 210 13.84 23.88 12.47
N GLU A 211 12.63 23.49 12.03
CA GLU A 211 11.61 24.45 11.61
C GLU A 211 11.14 25.39 12.73
N LYS A 212 11.08 24.90 13.98
CA LYS A 212 10.74 25.75 15.15
C LYS A 212 11.85 26.72 15.52
N VAL A 213 13.12 26.33 15.40
CA VAL A 213 14.27 27.19 15.64
C VAL A 213 14.35 28.28 14.57
N GLY A 214 14.19 27.95 13.29
CA GLY A 214 14.23 28.94 12.20
C GLY A 214 13.09 29.97 12.21
N LYS A 215 11.93 29.62 12.78
CA LYS A 215 10.79 30.58 12.96
C LYS A 215 10.92 31.44 14.21
N GLY A 216 11.79 31.09 15.16
CA GLY A 216 12.03 31.84 16.40
C GLY A 216 13.03 32.99 16.24
N GLU A 217 13.82 33.03 15.19
CA GLU A 217 14.85 34.06 14.97
C GLU A 217 14.41 35.27 14.13
N ALA A 218 13.17 35.30 13.64
CA ALA A 218 12.63 36.48 12.98
C ALA A 218 12.16 37.52 14.02
N SER A 219 13.11 38.24 14.65
CA SER A 219 12.84 39.44 15.47
C SER A 219 12.22 40.57 14.63
N PRO A 220 11.25 41.30 15.17
CA PRO A 220 10.69 42.45 14.47
C PRO A 220 11.74 43.57 14.39
N SER A 221 12.10 43.95 13.16
CA SER A 221 12.91 45.15 12.93
C SER A 221 12.16 46.35 13.44
N THR A 222 12.67 46.99 14.46
CA THR A 222 12.32 48.31 14.97
C THR A 222 12.36 49.34 13.84
N ARG A 223 11.18 49.77 13.37
CA ARG A 223 11.06 50.98 12.59
C ARG A 223 11.30 52.17 13.51
N HIS A 224 12.47 52.77 13.41
CA HIS A 224 12.69 54.12 13.93
C HIS A 224 12.10 55.13 12.95
N SER A 225 11.14 55.86 13.50
CA SER A 225 10.54 57.07 12.89
C SER A 225 11.60 58.19 12.81
N ARG A 226 11.67 58.86 11.66
CA ARG A 226 11.91 60.29 11.55
C ARG A 226 11.10 60.80 10.35
#